data_83cda87b98b235df77cf646d64a59dae
#
_entry.id   83cda87b98b235df77cf646d64a59dae
#
_cell.length_a   1.000
_cell.length_b   1.000
_cell.length_c   1.000
_cell.angle_alpha   90.00
_cell.angle_beta   90.00
_cell.angle_gamma   90.00
#
_symmetry.space_group_name_H-M   'P 1'
#
loop_
_entity.id
_entity.type
_entity.pdbx_description
1 polymer ?
#
loop_
_entity_poly.entity_id
_entity_poly.type
_entity_poly.pdbx_seq_one_letter_code
_entity_poly.pdbx_strand_id
1 'polypeptide(L)'
;MFKDFFNRSSKKKKYLTVQDSKQNDVPAGIMTKCPKCKKIMYTKELAENLNVCFNCDHHIALTAYKRIEAVSDEGSFQEFDKGMTSANPLDFPGYEEKIEKDQQKTDLQEAVVTGIATLENLPFGIAVMD
;
A
#
# COMPACT_ATOMS: atom_id res chain seq x y z
N MET A 1 -72.99 -0.89 24.13
CA MET A 1 -72.58 0.25 23.30
C MET A 1 -71.15 0.65 23.70
N PHE A 2 -70.11 -0.18 23.41
CA PHE A 2 -68.69 0.12 23.60
C PHE A 2 -67.87 -1.05 23.05
N LYS A 3 -68.00 -1.40 21.77
CA LYS A 3 -67.24 -2.51 21.16
C LYS A 3 -66.46 -2.14 19.90
N ASP A 4 -66.39 -0.88 19.49
CA ASP A 4 -65.83 -0.52 18.17
C ASP A 4 -64.57 0.34 18.21
N PHE A 5 -63.84 0.40 19.34
CA PHE A 5 -62.67 1.27 19.46
C PHE A 5 -61.30 0.58 19.34
N PHE A 6 -61.26 -0.74 19.06
CA PHE A 6 -59.95 -1.47 18.99
C PHE A 6 -59.68 -2.15 17.66
N ASN A 7 -60.14 -1.57 16.55
CA ASN A 7 -59.69 -2.08 15.26
C ASN A 7 -58.81 -1.07 14.54
N ARG A 8 -57.65 -0.76 15.19
CA ARG A 8 -56.57 -0.03 14.53
C ARG A 8 -55.75 -1.02 13.69
N SER A 9 -56.14 -1.20 12.45
CA SER A 9 -55.37 -1.88 11.42
C SER A 9 -53.92 -1.36 11.43
N SER A 10 -53.02 -2.16 11.95
CA SER A 10 -51.58 -1.90 11.85
C SER A 10 -51.17 -2.03 10.39
N LYS A 11 -51.08 -0.91 9.68
CA LYS A 11 -50.40 -0.87 8.36
C LYS A 11 -48.95 -1.30 8.55
N LYS A 12 -48.68 -2.57 8.23
CA LYS A 12 -47.29 -3.07 8.10
C LYS A 12 -46.58 -2.17 7.08
N LYS A 13 -45.59 -1.38 7.55
CA LYS A 13 -44.70 -0.67 6.66
C LYS A 13 -43.97 -1.73 5.84
N LYS A 14 -44.27 -1.81 4.54
CA LYS A 14 -43.47 -2.59 3.59
C LYS A 14 -42.10 -1.89 3.48
N TYR A 15 -41.11 -2.44 4.13
CA TYR A 15 -39.74 -2.09 3.83
C TYR A 15 -39.42 -2.67 2.44
N LEU A 16 -39.10 -1.81 1.49
CA LEU A 16 -38.48 -2.22 0.25
C LEU A 16 -37.15 -2.85 0.63
N THR A 17 -37.05 -4.17 0.47
CA THR A 17 -35.75 -4.84 0.44
C THR A 17 -35.01 -4.26 -0.77
N VAL A 18 -34.01 -3.44 -0.53
CA VAL A 18 -33.05 -3.07 -1.55
C VAL A 18 -32.40 -4.38 -1.97
N GLN A 19 -32.74 -4.86 -3.18
CA GLN A 19 -32.00 -5.96 -3.79
C GLN A 19 -30.55 -5.50 -3.83
N ASP A 20 -29.66 -6.35 -3.33
CA ASP A 20 -28.21 -6.14 -3.41
C ASP A 20 -27.86 -5.71 -4.84
N SER A 21 -27.69 -4.41 -5.03
CA SER A 21 -27.02 -3.89 -6.20
C SER A 21 -25.66 -4.54 -6.19
N LYS A 22 -25.32 -5.27 -7.26
CA LYS A 22 -23.98 -5.82 -7.49
C LYS A 22 -22.98 -4.82 -6.93
N GLN A 23 -22.31 -5.19 -5.83
CA GLN A 23 -21.14 -4.46 -5.38
C GLN A 23 -20.23 -4.37 -6.61
N ASN A 24 -20.10 -3.19 -7.16
CA ASN A 24 -19.05 -2.94 -8.12
C ASN A 24 -17.76 -3.15 -7.33
N ASP A 25 -17.15 -4.32 -7.48
CA ASP A 25 -15.85 -4.61 -6.89
C ASP A 25 -14.89 -3.54 -7.42
N VAL A 26 -14.53 -2.62 -6.54
CA VAL A 26 -13.50 -1.64 -6.85
C VAL A 26 -12.21 -2.45 -7.03
N PRO A 27 -11.56 -2.38 -8.21
CA PRO A 27 -10.34 -3.15 -8.44
C PRO A 27 -9.33 -2.91 -7.30
N ALA A 28 -8.69 -3.99 -6.86
CA ALA A 28 -7.68 -3.92 -5.79
C ALA A 28 -6.58 -2.89 -6.17
N GLY A 29 -6.17 -2.08 -5.21
CA GLY A 29 -5.10 -1.09 -5.40
C GLY A 29 -5.55 0.32 -5.80
N ILE A 30 -6.83 0.56 -6.15
CA ILE A 30 -7.31 1.92 -6.46
C ILE A 30 -7.39 2.80 -5.22
N MET A 31 -7.69 2.22 -4.07
CA MET A 31 -7.86 2.94 -2.81
C MET A 31 -6.91 2.44 -1.72
N THR A 32 -6.32 3.38 -0.99
CA THR A 32 -5.44 3.12 0.15
C THR A 32 -6.03 3.74 1.42
N LYS A 33 -6.00 2.97 2.51
CA LYS A 33 -6.44 3.42 3.83
C LYS A 33 -5.25 3.90 4.65
N CYS A 34 -5.30 5.13 5.15
CA CYS A 34 -4.26 5.64 6.04
C CYS A 34 -4.18 4.81 7.33
N PRO A 35 -3.00 4.32 7.74
CA PRO A 35 -2.85 3.53 8.96
C PRO A 35 -3.11 4.34 10.23
N LYS A 36 -2.88 5.66 10.21
CA LYS A 36 -3.06 6.56 11.36
C LYS A 36 -4.51 7.05 11.50
N CYS A 37 -5.03 7.78 10.52
CA CYS A 37 -6.36 8.40 10.63
C CYS A 37 -7.51 7.56 10.06
N LYS A 38 -7.20 6.40 9.45
CA LYS A 38 -8.15 5.43 8.86
C LYS A 38 -8.96 5.96 7.67
N LYS A 39 -8.75 7.19 7.21
CA LYS A 39 -9.39 7.70 6.00
C LYS A 39 -8.91 6.97 4.75
N ILE A 40 -9.82 6.80 3.81
CA ILE A 40 -9.57 6.17 2.52
C ILE A 40 -9.25 7.28 1.50
N MET A 41 -8.25 7.06 0.67
CA MET A 41 -7.75 7.99 -0.34
C MET A 41 -7.49 7.24 -1.64
N TYR A 42 -7.50 7.93 -2.77
CA TYR A 42 -7.06 7.34 -4.03
C TYR A 42 -5.55 7.09 -3.99
N THR A 43 -5.15 5.87 -4.34
CA THR A 43 -3.73 5.46 -4.33
C THR A 43 -2.88 6.32 -5.26
N LYS A 44 -3.43 6.71 -6.41
CA LYS A 44 -2.74 7.57 -7.37
C LYS A 44 -2.45 8.96 -6.79
N GLU A 45 -3.47 9.63 -6.22
CA GLU A 45 -3.30 10.94 -5.59
C GLU A 45 -2.31 10.88 -4.41
N LEU A 46 -2.39 9.79 -3.62
CA LEU A 46 -1.45 9.57 -2.53
C LEU A 46 -0.01 9.42 -3.03
N ALA A 47 0.21 8.70 -4.14
CA ALA A 47 1.53 8.56 -4.75
C ALA A 47 2.06 9.90 -5.28
N GLU A 48 1.23 10.70 -5.94
CA GLU A 48 1.56 12.07 -6.39
C GLU A 48 1.95 12.98 -5.21
N ASN A 49 1.39 12.74 -4.02
CA ASN A 49 1.76 13.44 -2.78
C ASN A 49 2.85 12.71 -1.97
N LEU A 50 3.75 11.99 -2.63
CA LEU A 50 4.87 11.27 -2.01
C LEU A 50 4.47 10.36 -0.83
N ASN A 51 3.32 9.73 -0.91
CA ASN A 51 2.72 8.88 0.13
C ASN A 51 2.45 9.61 1.47
N VAL A 52 2.26 10.93 1.44
CA VAL A 52 1.84 11.70 2.62
C VAL A 52 0.31 11.81 2.66
N CYS A 53 -0.29 11.46 3.78
CA CYS A 53 -1.74 11.51 3.95
C CYS A 53 -2.26 12.94 3.96
N PHE A 54 -3.15 13.30 3.05
CA PHE A 54 -3.76 14.64 2.95
C PHE A 54 -4.56 15.08 4.18
N ASN A 55 -4.95 14.14 5.04
CA ASN A 55 -5.82 14.46 6.19
C ASN A 55 -5.07 14.62 7.51
N CYS A 56 -3.93 13.96 7.68
CA CYS A 56 -3.23 13.94 8.98
C CYS A 56 -1.71 13.99 8.85
N ASP A 57 -1.20 14.29 7.67
CA ASP A 57 0.22 14.42 7.33
C ASP A 57 1.07 13.19 7.73
N HIS A 58 0.41 12.03 7.87
CA HIS A 58 1.12 10.79 8.15
C HIS A 58 1.85 10.31 6.90
N HIS A 59 3.16 10.10 7.01
CA HIS A 59 3.99 9.53 5.97
C HIS A 59 3.80 8.01 5.95
N ILE A 60 3.29 7.50 4.83
CA ILE A 60 3.15 6.06 4.58
C ILE A 60 4.45 5.58 3.95
N ALA A 61 4.96 4.42 4.36
CA ALA A 61 6.21 3.88 3.85
C ALA A 61 6.21 3.78 2.32
N LEU A 62 7.33 4.13 1.74
CA LEU A 62 7.64 3.93 0.32
C LEU A 62 8.56 2.71 0.19
N THR A 63 8.41 1.94 -0.88
CA THR A 63 9.40 0.93 -1.26
C THR A 63 10.70 1.59 -1.70
N ALA A 64 11.80 0.84 -1.69
CA ALA A 64 13.11 1.36 -2.08
C ALA A 64 13.08 2.01 -3.47
N TYR A 65 12.52 1.35 -4.48
CA TYR A 65 12.43 1.90 -5.84
C TYR A 65 11.60 3.18 -5.91
N LYS A 66 10.46 3.25 -5.24
CA LYS A 66 9.65 4.48 -5.20
C LYS A 66 10.35 5.63 -4.49
N ARG A 67 11.17 5.32 -3.50
CA ARG A 67 12.01 6.33 -2.83
C ARG A 67 13.08 6.86 -3.78
N ILE A 68 13.73 5.97 -4.53
CA ILE A 68 14.73 6.34 -5.55
C ILE A 68 14.09 7.23 -6.63
N GLU A 69 12.95 6.82 -7.19
CA GLU A 69 12.19 7.62 -8.15
C GLU A 69 11.86 9.02 -7.63
N ALA A 70 11.50 9.14 -6.34
CA ALA A 70 11.10 10.41 -5.73
C ALA A 70 12.26 11.40 -5.52
N VAL A 71 13.53 10.93 -5.53
CA VAL A 71 14.71 11.75 -5.23
C VAL A 71 15.69 11.87 -6.38
N SER A 72 15.44 11.22 -7.52
CA SER A 72 16.33 11.24 -8.69
C SER A 72 15.62 11.72 -9.95
N ASP A 73 16.40 12.14 -10.94
CA ASP A 73 15.90 12.47 -12.27
C ASP A 73 15.27 11.23 -12.91
N GLU A 74 14.19 11.41 -13.64
CA GLU A 74 13.42 10.33 -14.27
C GLU A 74 14.31 9.43 -15.14
N GLY A 75 14.28 8.11 -14.86
CA GLY A 75 15.03 7.11 -15.64
C GLY A 75 16.55 7.13 -15.45
N SER A 76 17.09 7.94 -14.54
CA SER A 76 18.54 8.07 -14.34
C SER A 76 19.16 6.96 -13.49
N PHE A 77 18.34 6.22 -12.73
CA PHE A 77 18.84 5.22 -11.79
C PHE A 77 19.40 3.99 -12.49
N GLN A 78 20.63 3.63 -12.14
CA GLN A 78 21.33 2.41 -12.57
C GLN A 78 21.70 1.60 -11.34
N GLU A 79 21.03 0.45 -11.18
CA GLU A 79 21.21 -0.43 -10.01
C GLU A 79 22.52 -1.19 -10.10
N PHE A 80 23.22 -1.29 -8.96
CA PHE A 80 24.37 -2.18 -8.76
C PHE A 80 23.93 -3.42 -7.99
N ASP A 81 24.72 -4.48 -8.14
CA ASP A 81 24.66 -5.68 -7.29
C ASP A 81 23.27 -6.31 -7.15
N LYS A 82 22.43 -6.17 -8.17
CA LYS A 82 21.03 -6.66 -8.18
C LYS A 82 20.89 -8.15 -7.83
N GLY A 83 21.92 -8.94 -8.10
CA GLY A 83 21.97 -10.37 -7.79
C GLY A 83 22.61 -10.70 -6.44
N MET A 84 23.02 -9.71 -5.66
CA MET A 84 23.59 -9.93 -4.34
C MET A 84 22.52 -10.46 -3.39
N THR A 85 22.86 -11.45 -2.60
CA THR A 85 22.01 -12.00 -1.54
C THR A 85 22.85 -12.33 -0.31
N SER A 86 22.23 -12.30 0.85
CA SER A 86 22.88 -12.65 2.10
C SER A 86 23.33 -14.09 2.11
N ALA A 87 24.57 -14.35 2.55
CA ALA A 87 25.10 -15.67 2.77
C ALA A 87 24.91 -16.10 4.23
N ASN A 88 24.88 -17.42 4.48
CA ASN A 88 24.77 -17.99 5.81
C ASN A 88 26.10 -18.69 6.23
N PRO A 89 27.20 -17.95 6.43
CA PRO A 89 28.49 -18.53 6.70
C PRO A 89 28.61 -19.27 8.05
N LEU A 90 27.66 -19.03 8.95
CA LEU A 90 27.60 -19.65 10.27
C LEU A 90 26.60 -20.80 10.35
N ASP A 91 25.98 -21.16 9.22
CA ASP A 91 24.96 -22.22 9.12
C ASP A 91 23.86 -22.09 10.20
N PHE A 92 23.34 -20.85 10.34
CA PHE A 92 22.36 -20.52 11.38
C PHE A 92 21.01 -21.18 11.07
N PRO A 93 20.44 -21.96 11.98
CA PRO A 93 19.17 -22.69 11.74
C PRO A 93 18.02 -21.76 11.38
N GLY A 94 17.32 -22.07 10.27
CA GLY A 94 16.14 -21.31 9.80
C GLY A 94 16.45 -19.97 9.14
N TYR A 95 17.72 -19.61 8.95
CA TYR A 95 18.10 -18.35 8.33
C TYR A 95 17.75 -18.30 6.85
N GLU A 96 18.02 -19.36 6.12
CA GLU A 96 17.72 -19.47 4.69
C GLU A 96 16.22 -19.42 4.40
N GLU A 97 15.43 -20.15 5.18
CA GLU A 97 13.95 -20.13 5.08
C GLU A 97 13.40 -18.72 5.32
N LYS A 98 14.01 -17.97 6.24
CA LYS A 98 13.62 -16.59 6.51
C LYS A 98 13.95 -15.67 5.35
N ILE A 99 15.15 -15.77 4.77
CA ILE A 99 15.56 -14.99 3.59
C ILE A 99 14.59 -15.26 2.42
N GLU A 100 14.36 -16.53 2.09
CA GLU A 100 13.43 -16.89 1.01
C GLU A 100 12.04 -16.30 1.20
N LYS A 101 11.52 -16.36 2.42
CA LYS A 101 10.22 -15.78 2.76
C LYS A 101 10.18 -14.27 2.60
N ASP A 102 11.23 -13.58 3.02
CA ASP A 102 11.32 -12.12 2.92
C ASP A 102 11.51 -11.70 1.45
N GLN A 103 12.31 -12.41 0.66
CA GLN A 103 12.46 -12.21 -0.78
C GLN A 103 11.14 -12.41 -1.53
N GLN A 104 10.37 -13.46 -1.21
CA GLN A 104 9.05 -13.70 -1.81
C GLN A 104 8.03 -12.59 -1.49
N LYS A 105 8.18 -11.95 -0.33
CA LYS A 105 7.28 -10.88 0.12
C LYS A 105 7.59 -9.54 -0.52
N THR A 106 8.86 -9.24 -0.76
CA THR A 106 9.33 -7.93 -1.24
C THR A 106 9.67 -7.90 -2.72
N ASP A 107 9.87 -9.08 -3.33
CA ASP A 107 10.40 -9.26 -4.69
C ASP A 107 11.83 -8.68 -4.85
N LEU A 108 12.56 -8.57 -3.73
CA LEU A 108 13.95 -8.11 -3.68
C LEU A 108 14.88 -9.26 -3.28
N GLN A 109 16.09 -9.31 -3.85
CA GLN A 109 17.12 -10.28 -3.45
C GLN A 109 17.79 -9.89 -2.14
N GLU A 110 17.94 -8.59 -1.88
CA GLU A 110 18.48 -8.00 -0.66
C GLU A 110 17.64 -6.79 -0.24
N ALA A 111 17.61 -6.49 1.06
CA ALA A 111 16.82 -5.39 1.62
C ALA A 111 17.36 -4.01 1.23
N VAL A 112 18.59 -3.91 0.75
CA VAL A 112 19.20 -2.65 0.34
C VAL A 112 19.35 -2.62 -1.18
N VAL A 113 18.73 -1.64 -1.81
CA VAL A 113 18.88 -1.34 -3.24
C VAL A 113 19.96 -0.27 -3.38
N THR A 114 21.01 -0.55 -4.15
CA THR A 114 22.16 0.34 -4.36
C THR A 114 22.35 0.68 -5.83
N GLY A 115 22.84 1.87 -6.11
CA GLY A 115 23.10 2.29 -7.49
C GLY A 115 23.66 3.70 -7.64
N ILE A 116 23.72 4.16 -8.89
CA ILE A 116 23.99 5.55 -9.26
C ILE A 116 22.71 6.14 -9.87
N ALA A 117 22.44 7.38 -9.53
CA ALA A 117 21.39 8.19 -10.15
C ALA A 117 21.90 9.61 -10.40
N THR A 118 21.09 10.44 -11.06
CA THR A 118 21.34 11.88 -11.13
C THR A 118 20.24 12.66 -10.41
N LEU A 119 20.59 13.83 -9.91
CA LEU A 119 19.66 14.84 -9.42
C LEU A 119 20.08 16.17 -10.05
N GLU A 120 19.17 16.81 -10.79
CA GLU A 120 19.46 18.01 -11.59
C GLU A 120 20.69 17.80 -12.51
N ASN A 121 20.80 16.61 -13.10
CA ASN A 121 21.93 16.13 -13.92
C ASN A 121 23.28 15.95 -13.17
N LEU A 122 23.30 16.06 -11.87
CA LEU A 122 24.50 15.78 -11.05
C LEU A 122 24.48 14.32 -10.59
N PRO A 123 25.51 13.52 -10.92
CA PRO A 123 25.55 12.12 -10.53
C PRO A 123 25.82 11.95 -9.03
N PHE A 124 25.13 11.00 -8.40
CA PHE A 124 25.34 10.62 -7.01
C PHE A 124 25.11 9.12 -6.79
N GLY A 125 25.80 8.56 -5.80
CA GLY A 125 25.55 7.21 -5.31
C GLY A 125 24.39 7.19 -4.34
N ILE A 126 23.52 6.18 -4.45
CA ILE A 126 22.36 6.03 -3.57
C ILE A 126 22.26 4.60 -3.04
N ALA A 127 21.90 4.46 -1.77
CA ALA A 127 21.56 3.19 -1.13
C ALA A 127 20.27 3.38 -0.32
N VAL A 128 19.26 2.59 -0.61
CA VAL A 128 17.93 2.69 0.02
C VAL A 128 17.53 1.34 0.58
N MET A 129 17.16 1.34 1.85
CA MET A 129 16.64 0.16 2.54
C MET A 129 15.12 0.09 2.36
N ASP A 130 14.61 -1.13 2.05
CA ASP A 130 13.17 -1.41 1.93
C ASP A 130 12.58 -1.91 3.25
#